data_f8bf67e9ba4d22b96149bbbfb365cbd5
#
_entry.id   f8bf67e9ba4d22b96149bbbfb365cbd5
#
_cell.length_a   1.000
_cell.length_b   1.000
_cell.length_c   1.000
_cell.angle_alpha   90.00
_cell.angle_beta   90.00
_cell.angle_gamma   90.00
#
_symmetry.space_group_name_H-M   'P 1'
#
loop_
_entity.id
_entity.type
_entity.pdbx_description
1 polymer ?
#
loop_
_entity_poly.entity_id
_entity_poly.type
_entity_poly.pdbx_seq_one_letter_code
_entity_poly.pdbx_strand_id
1 'polypeptide(L)'
;MTSTLTISRLTKRFEDVAALTDVSVSVAAGERVALLGHNGAGKSTMMKIILGLIPASEGRVEVCGAAPGSREARRQVAYLPENAAFHPALTGEEQLRLYLRLRGENPRQALPLLERVGLHAAAKRRIGTYSKGMRQRVGLAQALIGHPRLLVLDEPTSGLDPVSRRDFYALLDALAADGASILLSSHALTEVEARTDRILILSEGRKVAEGSLADLRRSADLPVALNVTPRNGYASEIAASLPGAIEVGGLLHLTCSQSEKLAVFGRIAGLGTKVADLEVLPPSLEDIYSHFSRRDGQ
;
A
#
# COMPACT_ATOMS: atom_id res chain seq x y z
N MET A 1 16.45 0.74 15.41
CA MET A 1 16.29 1.29 14.03
C MET A 1 15.70 2.69 14.16
N THR A 2 16.24 3.67 13.43
CA THR A 2 15.74 5.06 13.47
C THR A 2 14.45 5.15 12.65
N SER A 3 13.35 5.60 13.27
CA SER A 3 12.08 5.86 12.53
C SER A 3 12.21 7.11 11.65
N THR A 4 11.66 7.05 10.44
CA THR A 4 11.50 8.20 9.55
C THR A 4 10.17 8.92 9.78
N LEU A 5 9.17 8.23 10.35
CA LEU A 5 7.92 8.81 10.80
C LEU A 5 7.56 8.24 12.16
N THR A 6 7.15 9.11 13.08
CA THR A 6 6.58 8.71 14.38
C THR A 6 5.33 9.53 14.64
N ILE A 7 4.23 8.85 14.87
CA ILE A 7 2.93 9.43 15.21
C ILE A 7 2.51 8.83 16.54
N SER A 8 2.19 9.67 17.53
CA SER A 8 1.78 9.27 18.87
C SER A 8 0.47 9.94 19.24
N ARG A 9 -0.58 9.14 19.44
CA ARG A 9 -1.94 9.54 19.84
C ARG A 9 -2.50 10.71 19.04
N LEU A 10 -2.32 10.67 17.70
CA LEU A 10 -2.75 11.71 16.79
C LEU A 10 -4.27 11.81 16.79
N THR A 11 -4.78 12.99 17.12
CA THR A 11 -6.20 13.35 16.97
C THR A 11 -6.30 14.60 16.11
N LYS A 12 -7.25 14.59 15.17
CA LYS A 12 -7.61 15.74 14.36
C LYS A 12 -9.11 15.95 14.34
N ARG A 13 -9.53 17.12 14.78
CA ARG A 13 -10.91 17.58 14.71
C ARG A 13 -11.02 18.74 13.73
N PHE A 14 -12.12 18.73 12.97
CA PHE A 14 -12.56 19.84 12.16
C PHE A 14 -13.96 20.21 12.70
N GLU A 15 -14.06 21.32 13.42
CA GLU A 15 -15.27 21.69 14.14
C GLU A 15 -15.79 20.50 14.98
N ASP A 16 -16.97 19.98 14.68
CA ASP A 16 -17.58 18.85 15.39
C ASP A 16 -17.20 17.46 14.84
N VAL A 17 -16.44 17.40 13.73
CA VAL A 17 -16.07 16.13 13.10
C VAL A 17 -14.67 15.69 13.52
N ALA A 18 -14.56 14.53 14.16
CA ALA A 18 -13.28 13.89 14.44
C ALA A 18 -12.80 13.10 13.21
N ALA A 19 -11.89 13.68 12.43
CA ALA A 19 -11.33 13.04 11.24
C ALA A 19 -10.24 12.01 11.57
N LEU A 20 -9.57 12.14 12.71
CA LEU A 20 -8.65 11.14 13.28
C LEU A 20 -8.81 11.14 14.79
N THR A 21 -8.72 9.95 15.41
CA THR A 21 -8.87 9.77 16.84
C THR A 21 -7.83 8.77 17.36
N ASP A 22 -6.89 9.25 18.20
CA ASP A 22 -5.88 8.47 18.91
C ASP A 22 -5.05 7.51 18.02
N VAL A 23 -4.65 7.98 16.83
CA VAL A 23 -3.85 7.18 15.90
C VAL A 23 -2.39 7.22 16.31
N SER A 24 -1.79 6.04 16.51
CA SER A 24 -0.35 5.89 16.77
C SER A 24 0.25 4.91 15.75
N VAL A 25 1.33 5.34 15.07
CA VAL A 25 2.06 4.55 14.07
C VAL A 25 3.49 5.08 13.92
N SER A 26 4.41 4.20 13.57
CA SER A 26 5.78 4.56 13.19
C SER A 26 6.12 3.96 11.83
N VAL A 27 7.04 4.56 11.08
CA VAL A 27 7.63 3.99 9.86
C VAL A 27 9.14 3.93 10.05
N ALA A 28 9.70 2.75 9.93
CA ALA A 28 11.14 2.54 10.05
C ALA A 28 11.86 2.99 8.77
N ALA A 29 13.18 3.21 8.86
CA ALA A 29 13.99 3.54 7.69
C ALA A 29 13.97 2.38 6.66
N GLY A 30 13.69 2.70 5.39
CA GLY A 30 13.58 1.73 4.30
C GLY A 30 12.28 0.91 4.31
N GLU A 31 11.35 1.16 5.24
CA GLU A 31 10.09 0.42 5.34
C GLU A 31 9.04 0.94 4.36
N ARG A 32 8.27 0.02 3.77
CA ARG A 32 7.12 0.31 2.92
C ARG A 32 5.84 0.00 3.68
N VAL A 33 5.10 1.04 4.05
CA VAL A 33 3.83 0.93 4.79
C VAL A 33 2.67 1.33 3.89
N ALA A 34 1.70 0.43 3.74
CA ALA A 34 0.43 0.74 3.09
C ALA A 34 -0.57 1.30 4.09
N LEU A 35 -1.22 2.38 3.73
CA LEU A 35 -2.30 3.01 4.47
C LEU A 35 -3.64 2.71 3.77
N LEU A 36 -4.40 1.77 4.31
CA LEU A 36 -5.69 1.37 3.79
C LEU A 36 -6.85 2.02 4.56
N GLY A 37 -7.98 2.16 3.92
CA GLY A 37 -9.20 2.70 4.51
C GLY A 37 -10.16 3.15 3.41
N HIS A 38 -11.46 3.14 3.68
CA HIS A 38 -12.46 3.67 2.76
C HIS A 38 -12.32 5.20 2.58
N ASN A 39 -13.09 5.78 1.67
CA ASN A 39 -13.14 7.23 1.51
C ASN A 39 -13.73 7.86 2.79
N GLY A 40 -13.04 8.85 3.33
CA GLY A 40 -13.39 9.44 4.63
C GLY A 40 -12.75 8.78 5.85
N ALA A 41 -12.02 7.66 5.72
CA ALA A 41 -11.35 6.99 6.84
C ALA A 41 -10.23 7.81 7.51
N GLY A 42 -9.85 8.98 6.97
CA GLY A 42 -8.83 9.86 7.55
C GLY A 42 -7.47 9.80 6.87
N LYS A 43 -7.26 8.98 5.82
CA LYS A 43 -5.97 8.81 5.13
C LYS A 43 -5.35 10.13 4.68
N SER A 44 -6.05 10.89 3.85
CA SER A 44 -5.54 12.17 3.33
C SER A 44 -5.36 13.23 4.43
N THR A 45 -6.16 13.17 5.49
CA THR A 45 -5.99 14.03 6.69
C THR A 45 -4.68 13.71 7.39
N MET A 46 -4.38 12.43 7.61
CA MET A 46 -3.13 11.99 8.21
C MET A 46 -1.92 12.39 7.35
N MET A 47 -1.98 12.18 6.05
CA MET A 47 -0.92 12.60 5.13
C MET A 47 -0.69 14.12 5.16
N LYS A 48 -1.76 14.93 5.17
CA LYS A 48 -1.64 16.40 5.27
C LYS A 48 -0.98 16.84 6.58
N ILE A 49 -1.23 16.15 7.68
CA ILE A 49 -0.58 16.44 8.97
C ILE A 49 0.90 16.05 8.92
N ILE A 50 1.26 14.89 8.38
CA ILE A 50 2.65 14.46 8.19
C ILE A 50 3.43 15.47 7.36
N LEU A 51 2.81 16.03 6.31
CA LEU A 51 3.41 17.05 5.46
C LEU A 51 3.46 18.46 6.09
N GLY A 52 2.81 18.64 7.25
CA GLY A 52 2.68 19.93 7.91
C GLY A 52 1.79 20.93 7.16
N LEU A 53 0.86 20.43 6.33
CA LEU A 53 -0.12 21.25 5.60
C LEU A 53 -1.29 21.66 6.49
N ILE A 54 -1.62 20.85 7.49
CA ILE A 54 -2.59 21.15 8.54
C ILE A 54 -2.04 20.73 9.91
N PRO A 55 -2.35 21.45 11.00
CA PRO A 55 -1.91 21.07 12.33
C PRO A 55 -2.74 19.90 12.89
N ALA A 56 -2.12 19.09 13.74
CA ALA A 56 -2.82 18.15 14.62
C ALA A 56 -3.65 18.94 15.67
N SER A 57 -4.74 18.35 16.15
CA SER A 57 -5.49 18.88 17.30
C SER A 57 -4.87 18.43 18.61
N GLU A 58 -4.46 17.15 18.68
CA GLU A 58 -3.81 16.52 19.82
C GLU A 58 -2.78 15.49 19.34
N GLY A 59 -1.88 15.09 20.24
CA GLY A 59 -0.84 14.11 19.95
C GLY A 59 0.44 14.73 19.40
N ARG A 60 1.36 13.88 18.96
CA ARG A 60 2.67 14.30 18.45
C ARG A 60 2.99 13.60 17.13
N VAL A 61 3.55 14.35 16.19
CA VAL A 61 4.04 13.82 14.91
C VAL A 61 5.47 14.29 14.72
N GLU A 62 6.35 13.39 14.34
CA GLU A 62 7.75 13.66 14.00
C GLU A 62 8.08 13.04 12.64
N VAL A 63 8.67 13.84 11.76
CA VAL A 63 9.14 13.44 10.43
C VAL A 63 10.65 13.54 10.41
N CYS A 64 11.32 12.39 10.34
CA CYS A 64 12.78 12.29 10.40
C CYS A 64 13.39 13.03 11.62
N GLY A 65 12.70 12.96 12.78
CA GLY A 65 13.11 13.62 14.01
C GLY A 65 12.75 15.10 14.13
N ALA A 66 12.05 15.67 13.15
CA ALA A 66 11.68 17.08 13.12
C ALA A 66 10.15 17.26 13.12
N ALA A 67 9.66 18.44 13.53
CA ALA A 67 8.25 18.78 13.50
C ALA A 67 7.74 18.86 12.05
N PRO A 68 6.52 18.34 11.74
CA PRO A 68 5.89 18.47 10.43
C PRO A 68 5.88 19.91 9.93
N GLY A 69 6.21 20.13 8.65
CA GLY A 69 6.24 21.45 8.05
C GLY A 69 7.45 22.33 8.41
N SER A 70 8.33 21.91 9.33
CA SER A 70 9.60 22.56 9.58
C SER A 70 10.51 22.51 8.36
N ARG A 71 11.53 23.38 8.29
CA ARG A 71 12.51 23.36 7.19
C ARG A 71 13.24 22.02 7.11
N GLU A 72 13.57 21.45 8.26
CA GLU A 72 14.27 20.17 8.40
C GLU A 72 13.39 19.03 7.88
N ALA A 73 12.12 18.95 8.30
CA ALA A 73 11.17 17.94 7.83
C ALA A 73 10.93 18.07 6.31
N ARG A 74 10.67 19.30 5.81
CA ARG A 74 10.40 19.54 4.38
C ARG A 74 11.56 19.15 3.45
N ARG A 75 12.79 19.13 3.93
CA ARG A 75 13.94 18.65 3.16
C ARG A 75 13.99 17.13 3.05
N GLN A 76 13.40 16.41 4.01
CA GLN A 76 13.49 14.96 4.15
C GLN A 76 12.21 14.22 3.77
N VAL A 77 11.11 14.93 3.53
CA VAL A 77 9.84 14.34 3.10
C VAL A 77 9.48 14.82 1.70
N ALA A 78 8.93 13.92 0.90
CA ALA A 78 8.32 14.26 -0.38
C ALA A 78 6.91 13.71 -0.48
N TYR A 79 6.09 14.35 -1.32
CA TYR A 79 4.70 14.02 -1.51
C TYR A 79 4.39 13.86 -3.00
N LEU A 80 3.72 12.77 -3.33
CA LEU A 80 3.09 12.55 -4.62
C LEU A 80 1.58 12.45 -4.42
N PRO A 81 0.81 13.47 -4.83
CA PRO A 81 -0.66 13.41 -4.78
C PRO A 81 -1.21 12.47 -5.85
N GLU A 82 -2.43 11.98 -5.65
CA GLU A 82 -3.15 11.16 -6.64
C GLU A 82 -3.18 11.82 -8.03
N ASN A 83 -3.46 13.11 -8.07
CA ASN A 83 -3.56 13.89 -9.29
C ASN A 83 -2.46 14.97 -9.33
N ALA A 84 -1.26 14.56 -9.74
CA ALA A 84 -0.17 15.51 -9.96
C ALA A 84 -0.47 16.37 -11.19
N ALA A 85 -0.63 17.68 -10.97
CA ALA A 85 -0.88 18.64 -12.03
C ALA A 85 0.45 19.25 -12.52
N PHE A 86 0.66 19.24 -13.83
CA PHE A 86 1.82 19.83 -14.49
C PHE A 86 1.38 20.75 -15.60
N HIS A 87 2.23 21.72 -15.96
CA HIS A 87 1.93 22.60 -17.07
C HIS A 87 2.03 21.85 -18.41
N PRO A 88 0.96 21.75 -19.21
CA PRO A 88 0.93 20.87 -20.38
C PRO A 88 1.88 21.30 -21.51
N ALA A 89 2.23 22.56 -21.58
CA ALA A 89 3.14 23.09 -22.61
C ALA A 89 4.62 22.87 -22.29
N LEU A 90 4.98 22.61 -21.02
CA LEU A 90 6.36 22.30 -20.64
C LEU A 90 6.73 20.87 -21.00
N THR A 91 7.99 20.66 -21.31
CA THR A 91 8.58 19.32 -21.41
C THR A 91 8.86 18.76 -20.02
N GLY A 92 9.02 17.42 -19.91
CA GLY A 92 9.39 16.80 -18.64
C GLY A 92 10.68 17.37 -18.06
N GLU A 93 11.66 17.64 -18.90
CA GLU A 93 12.94 18.23 -18.50
C GLU A 93 12.78 19.68 -17.99
N GLU A 94 12.04 20.53 -18.70
CA GLU A 94 11.79 21.90 -18.27
C GLU A 94 11.04 21.96 -16.94
N GLN A 95 10.04 21.10 -16.77
CA GLN A 95 9.27 21.00 -15.54
C GLN A 95 10.17 20.64 -14.34
N LEU A 96 11.02 19.62 -14.48
CA LEU A 96 11.92 19.24 -13.39
C LEU A 96 13.01 20.29 -13.14
N ARG A 97 13.53 20.93 -14.18
CA ARG A 97 14.47 22.05 -14.02
C ARG A 97 13.86 23.20 -13.23
N LEU A 98 12.58 23.49 -13.44
CA LEU A 98 11.86 24.52 -12.66
C LEU A 98 11.80 24.12 -11.18
N TYR A 99 11.40 22.89 -10.87
CA TYR A 99 11.31 22.43 -9.48
C TYR A 99 12.66 22.34 -8.77
N LEU A 100 13.70 21.91 -9.47
CA LEU A 100 15.07 21.91 -8.95
C LEU A 100 15.51 23.32 -8.54
N ARG A 101 15.25 24.32 -9.41
CA ARG A 101 15.55 25.73 -9.08
C ARG A 101 14.76 26.23 -7.86
N LEU A 102 13.46 25.91 -7.77
CA LEU A 102 12.62 26.30 -6.64
C LEU A 102 13.10 25.66 -5.32
N ARG A 103 13.70 24.48 -5.39
CA ARG A 103 14.31 23.80 -4.23
C ARG A 103 15.75 24.23 -3.94
N GLY A 104 16.37 25.05 -4.78
CA GLY A 104 17.78 25.43 -4.68
C GLY A 104 18.74 24.32 -5.09
N GLU A 105 18.27 23.33 -5.84
CA GLU A 105 19.04 22.21 -6.35
C GLU A 105 19.57 22.48 -7.76
N ASN A 106 20.57 21.69 -8.19
CA ASN A 106 21.19 21.86 -9.50
C ASN A 106 20.23 21.44 -10.63
N PRO A 107 19.81 22.35 -11.55
CA PRO A 107 18.90 22.03 -12.65
C PRO A 107 19.42 20.95 -13.61
N ARG A 108 20.74 20.68 -13.64
CA ARG A 108 21.33 19.61 -14.46
C ARG A 108 20.90 18.21 -14.01
N GLN A 109 20.37 18.06 -12.79
CA GLN A 109 19.84 16.80 -12.28
C GLN A 109 18.50 16.39 -12.92
N ALA A 110 17.86 17.25 -13.73
CA ALA A 110 16.56 16.96 -14.35
C ALA A 110 16.58 15.70 -15.22
N LEU A 111 17.58 15.55 -16.11
CA LEU A 111 17.70 14.35 -16.96
C LEU A 111 18.01 13.07 -16.16
N PRO A 112 18.98 13.03 -15.24
CA PRO A 112 19.19 11.89 -14.36
C PRO A 112 17.94 11.47 -13.57
N LEU A 113 17.14 12.42 -13.05
CA LEU A 113 15.90 12.11 -12.36
C LEU A 113 14.84 11.52 -13.29
N LEU A 114 14.72 12.03 -14.52
CA LEU A 114 13.82 11.43 -15.53
C LEU A 114 14.27 10.03 -15.95
N GLU A 115 15.56 9.80 -16.04
CA GLU A 115 16.12 8.48 -16.33
C GLU A 115 15.79 7.47 -15.23
N ARG A 116 15.94 7.84 -13.95
CA ARG A 116 15.55 6.99 -12.80
C ARG A 116 14.11 6.50 -12.85
N VAL A 117 13.20 7.29 -13.41
CA VAL A 117 11.78 6.92 -13.55
C VAL A 117 11.42 6.40 -14.95
N GLY A 118 12.41 6.11 -15.79
CA GLY A 118 12.21 5.55 -17.13
C GLY A 118 11.61 6.51 -18.16
N LEU A 119 11.85 7.83 -18.00
CA LEU A 119 11.32 8.86 -18.89
C LEU A 119 12.40 9.60 -19.70
N HIS A 120 13.64 9.09 -19.73
CA HIS A 120 14.74 9.74 -20.47
C HIS A 120 14.39 9.99 -21.95
N ALA A 121 13.87 8.99 -22.66
CA ALA A 121 13.50 9.10 -24.07
C ALA A 121 12.36 10.11 -24.34
N ALA A 122 11.50 10.36 -23.33
CA ALA A 122 10.40 11.29 -23.40
C ALA A 122 10.70 12.67 -22.83
N ALA A 123 11.89 12.89 -22.25
CA ALA A 123 12.25 14.09 -21.48
C ALA A 123 11.95 15.41 -22.21
N LYS A 124 12.17 15.45 -23.53
CA LYS A 124 11.95 16.63 -24.39
C LYS A 124 10.55 16.73 -24.99
N ARG A 125 9.65 15.76 -24.74
CA ARG A 125 8.26 15.83 -25.17
C ARG A 125 7.45 16.67 -24.20
N ARG A 126 6.41 17.37 -24.69
CA ARG A 126 5.50 18.16 -23.86
C ARG A 126 4.68 17.26 -22.95
N ILE A 127 4.53 17.62 -21.68
CA ILE A 127 3.77 16.83 -20.66
C ILE A 127 2.30 16.67 -21.06
N GLY A 128 1.72 17.61 -21.79
CA GLY A 128 0.38 17.49 -22.36
C GLY A 128 0.18 16.26 -23.25
N THR A 129 1.27 15.69 -23.82
CA THR A 129 1.24 14.46 -24.65
C THR A 129 1.55 13.19 -23.85
N TYR A 130 1.76 13.29 -22.52
CA TYR A 130 2.10 12.16 -21.70
C TYR A 130 0.85 11.35 -21.31
N SER A 131 0.99 10.03 -21.21
CA SER A 131 -0.02 9.17 -20.59
C SER A 131 -0.15 9.51 -19.09
N LYS A 132 -1.21 9.01 -18.44
CA LYS A 132 -1.37 9.16 -16.98
C LYS A 132 -0.16 8.58 -16.24
N GLY A 133 0.30 7.38 -16.63
CA GLY A 133 1.49 6.74 -16.04
C GLY A 133 2.77 7.55 -16.22
N MET A 134 2.96 8.17 -17.38
CA MET A 134 4.11 9.06 -17.61
C MET A 134 4.04 10.31 -16.71
N ARG A 135 2.86 10.91 -16.52
CA ARG A 135 2.69 12.04 -15.58
C ARG A 135 2.97 11.63 -14.13
N GLN A 136 2.50 10.46 -13.71
CA GLN A 136 2.82 9.93 -12.38
C GLN A 136 4.33 9.71 -12.19
N ARG A 137 5.03 9.21 -13.20
CA ARG A 137 6.50 9.09 -13.16
C ARG A 137 7.21 10.44 -13.10
N VAL A 138 6.70 11.50 -13.77
CA VAL A 138 7.23 12.87 -13.57
C VAL A 138 7.01 13.33 -12.13
N GLY A 139 5.84 13.07 -11.54
CA GLY A 139 5.56 13.36 -10.13
C GLY A 139 6.50 12.63 -9.18
N LEU A 140 6.79 11.36 -9.46
CA LEU A 140 7.79 10.60 -8.70
C LEU A 140 9.19 11.20 -8.86
N ALA A 141 9.61 11.54 -10.08
CA ALA A 141 10.90 12.21 -10.32
C ALA A 141 11.01 13.54 -9.56
N GLN A 142 9.93 14.32 -9.52
CA GLN A 142 9.86 15.54 -8.70
C GLN A 142 9.98 15.22 -7.20
N ALA A 143 9.30 14.18 -6.73
CA ALA A 143 9.36 13.75 -5.33
C ALA A 143 10.78 13.35 -4.91
N LEU A 144 11.61 12.85 -5.83
CA LEU A 144 12.99 12.42 -5.57
C LEU A 144 13.99 13.59 -5.48
N ILE A 145 13.60 14.83 -5.78
CA ILE A 145 14.48 16.01 -5.67
C ILE A 145 14.92 16.18 -4.21
N GLY A 146 16.24 16.28 -3.98
CA GLY A 146 16.83 16.46 -2.66
C GLY A 146 16.94 15.19 -1.83
N HIS A 147 16.77 14.01 -2.42
CA HIS A 147 16.94 12.70 -1.79
C HIS A 147 16.14 12.53 -0.48
N PRO A 148 14.80 12.62 -0.53
CA PRO A 148 13.96 12.50 0.66
C PRO A 148 14.11 11.13 1.32
N ARG A 149 14.05 11.11 2.65
CA ARG A 149 14.08 9.87 3.45
C ARG A 149 12.69 9.26 3.64
N LEU A 150 11.63 10.07 3.47
CA LEU A 150 10.23 9.61 3.55
C LEU A 150 9.48 10.07 2.30
N LEU A 151 8.90 9.13 1.59
CA LEU A 151 7.95 9.35 0.49
C LEU A 151 6.53 9.12 0.98
N VAL A 152 5.66 10.11 0.84
CA VAL A 152 4.22 10.01 1.11
C VAL A 152 3.51 10.03 -0.25
N LEU A 153 2.83 8.93 -0.58
CA LEU A 153 2.25 8.71 -1.91
C LEU A 153 0.74 8.50 -1.76
N ASP A 154 -0.06 9.39 -2.32
CA ASP A 154 -1.53 9.30 -2.24
C ASP A 154 -2.07 8.68 -3.53
N GLU A 155 -2.54 7.43 -3.47
CA GLU A 155 -3.08 6.66 -4.59
C GLU A 155 -2.18 6.70 -5.86
N PRO A 156 -0.87 6.44 -5.76
CA PRO A 156 0.09 6.77 -6.82
C PRO A 156 -0.12 5.96 -8.10
N THR A 157 -0.85 4.84 -8.04
CA THR A 157 -1.12 3.94 -9.18
C THR A 157 -2.57 3.99 -9.66
N SER A 158 -3.40 4.88 -9.10
CA SER A 158 -4.81 5.05 -9.47
C SER A 158 -4.95 5.33 -10.98
N GLY A 159 -5.76 4.48 -11.66
CA GLY A 159 -6.03 4.61 -13.10
C GLY A 159 -4.82 4.37 -14.02
N LEU A 160 -3.79 3.68 -13.55
CA LEU A 160 -2.75 3.12 -14.39
C LEU A 160 -3.19 1.76 -14.94
N ASP A 161 -2.75 1.44 -16.16
CA ASP A 161 -2.86 0.10 -16.70
C ASP A 161 -1.96 -0.89 -15.92
N PRO A 162 -2.23 -2.21 -15.97
CA PRO A 162 -1.49 -3.20 -15.17
C PRO A 162 0.03 -3.19 -15.40
N VAL A 163 0.49 -2.93 -16.63
CA VAL A 163 1.93 -2.89 -16.95
C VAL A 163 2.57 -1.65 -16.33
N SER A 164 2.00 -0.47 -16.56
CA SER A 164 2.47 0.79 -15.98
C SER A 164 2.50 0.75 -14.46
N ARG A 165 1.53 0.08 -13.83
CA ARG A 165 1.40 -0.08 -12.40
C ARG A 165 2.51 -0.98 -11.84
N ARG A 166 2.75 -2.15 -12.45
CA ARG A 166 3.85 -3.04 -12.08
C ARG A 166 5.20 -2.34 -12.16
N ASP A 167 5.45 -1.59 -13.24
CA ASP A 167 6.70 -0.84 -13.42
C ASP A 167 6.85 0.27 -12.38
N PHE A 168 5.75 0.93 -11.99
CA PHE A 168 5.77 1.95 -10.94
C PHE A 168 6.15 1.35 -9.58
N TYR A 169 5.58 0.19 -9.21
CA TYR A 169 5.96 -0.50 -7.98
C TYR A 169 7.41 -0.97 -8.00
N ALA A 170 7.94 -1.43 -9.15
CA ALA A 170 9.35 -1.77 -9.27
C ALA A 170 10.28 -0.57 -8.99
N LEU A 171 9.86 0.65 -9.38
CA LEU A 171 10.56 1.89 -9.02
C LEU A 171 10.51 2.14 -7.51
N LEU A 172 9.36 1.92 -6.87
CA LEU A 172 9.24 2.07 -5.41
C LEU A 172 10.10 1.04 -4.66
N ASP A 173 10.16 -0.21 -5.14
CA ASP A 173 11.01 -1.25 -4.58
C ASP A 173 12.50 -0.84 -4.62
N ALA A 174 12.95 -0.29 -5.75
CA ALA A 174 14.31 0.20 -5.90
C ALA A 174 14.60 1.37 -4.95
N LEU A 175 13.66 2.30 -4.78
CA LEU A 175 13.81 3.44 -3.86
C LEU A 175 13.86 2.99 -2.39
N ALA A 176 13.06 1.99 -2.01
CA ALA A 176 13.11 1.41 -0.67
C ALA A 176 14.44 0.68 -0.42
N ALA A 177 14.96 -0.06 -1.41
CA ALA A 177 16.28 -0.68 -1.35
C ALA A 177 17.41 0.36 -1.21
N ASP A 178 17.27 1.55 -1.81
CA ASP A 178 18.17 2.70 -1.63
C ASP A 178 18.00 3.38 -0.24
N GLY A 179 17.09 2.88 0.62
CA GLY A 179 16.90 3.33 2.00
C GLY A 179 15.78 4.38 2.20
N ALA A 180 15.01 4.72 1.18
CA ALA A 180 13.85 5.59 1.34
C ALA A 180 12.68 4.82 1.99
N SER A 181 12.05 5.42 2.99
CA SER A 181 10.80 4.90 3.58
C SER A 181 9.62 5.36 2.76
N ILE A 182 8.61 4.52 2.65
CA ILE A 182 7.43 4.79 1.81
C ILE A 182 6.16 4.60 2.64
N LEU A 183 5.34 5.63 2.70
CA LEU A 183 3.95 5.56 3.17
C LEU A 183 3.05 5.80 1.96
N LEU A 184 2.29 4.78 1.56
CA LEU A 184 1.41 4.89 0.39
C LEU A 184 -0.03 4.55 0.74
N SER A 185 -1.00 5.31 0.22
CA SER A 185 -2.40 4.88 0.17
C SER A 185 -2.67 4.11 -1.12
N SER A 186 -3.56 3.13 -1.08
CA SER A 186 -4.00 2.40 -2.27
C SER A 186 -5.39 1.80 -2.07
N HIS A 187 -6.14 1.72 -3.17
CA HIS A 187 -7.36 0.92 -3.29
C HIS A 187 -7.11 -0.44 -3.96
N ALA A 188 -5.94 -0.63 -4.58
CA ALA A 188 -5.55 -1.89 -5.24
C ALA A 188 -4.96 -2.86 -4.21
N LEU A 189 -5.82 -3.51 -3.41
CA LEU A 189 -5.43 -4.34 -2.28
C LEU A 189 -4.49 -5.49 -2.65
N THR A 190 -4.74 -6.17 -3.78
CA THR A 190 -3.90 -7.28 -4.26
C THR A 190 -2.45 -6.89 -4.55
N GLU A 191 -2.22 -5.64 -4.97
CA GLU A 191 -0.87 -5.15 -5.26
C GLU A 191 -0.13 -4.71 -4.01
N VAL A 192 -0.87 -4.10 -3.08
CA VAL A 192 -0.36 -3.76 -1.75
C VAL A 192 0.11 -5.01 -1.02
N GLU A 193 -0.65 -6.11 -1.12
CA GLU A 193 -0.35 -7.41 -0.52
C GLU A 193 1.07 -7.90 -0.87
N ALA A 194 1.47 -7.75 -2.13
CA ALA A 194 2.76 -8.25 -2.64
C ALA A 194 3.93 -7.26 -2.47
N ARG A 195 3.66 -5.97 -2.16
CA ARG A 195 4.65 -4.90 -2.32
C ARG A 195 4.90 -4.07 -1.08
N THR A 196 4.27 -4.39 0.05
CA THR A 196 4.45 -3.64 1.30
C THR A 196 4.91 -4.56 2.43
N ASP A 197 5.71 -4.01 3.32
CA ASP A 197 6.25 -4.75 4.47
C ASP A 197 5.23 -4.77 5.61
N ARG A 198 4.43 -3.70 5.72
CA ARG A 198 3.40 -3.54 6.74
C ARG A 198 2.20 -2.78 6.21
N ILE A 199 1.04 -3.12 6.74
CA ILE A 199 -0.26 -2.58 6.38
C ILE A 199 -0.85 -1.92 7.62
N LEU A 200 -1.36 -0.71 7.45
CA LEU A 200 -2.11 0.05 8.45
C LEU A 200 -3.54 0.24 7.92
N ILE A 201 -4.54 -0.23 8.66
CA ILE A 201 -5.94 -0.07 8.29
C ILE A 201 -6.57 1.02 9.16
N LEU A 202 -7.11 2.04 8.50
CA LEU A 202 -7.93 3.07 9.13
C LEU A 202 -9.42 2.84 8.82
N SER A 203 -10.26 2.95 9.84
CA SER A 203 -11.71 3.02 9.72
C SER A 203 -12.21 4.13 10.64
N GLU A 204 -13.11 4.99 10.12
CA GLU A 204 -13.73 6.11 10.87
C GLU A 204 -12.72 6.95 11.69
N GLY A 205 -11.58 7.23 11.10
CA GLY A 205 -10.51 8.02 11.74
C GLY A 205 -9.71 7.28 12.82
N ARG A 206 -9.91 5.97 13.01
CA ARG A 206 -9.20 5.14 14.00
C ARG A 206 -8.32 4.11 13.32
N LYS A 207 -7.24 3.73 13.99
CA LYS A 207 -6.44 2.58 13.57
C LYS A 207 -7.13 1.31 14.07
N VAL A 208 -7.63 0.48 13.15
CA VAL A 208 -8.34 -0.77 13.47
C VAL A 208 -7.46 -1.99 13.37
N ALA A 209 -6.42 -1.96 12.52
CA ALA A 209 -5.44 -3.04 12.42
C ALA A 209 -4.09 -2.51 11.91
N GLU A 210 -3.00 -3.20 12.30
CA GLU A 210 -1.65 -2.92 11.85
C GLU A 210 -0.79 -4.17 11.95
N GLY A 211 -0.01 -4.46 10.90
CA GLY A 211 0.91 -5.60 10.89
C GLY A 211 1.34 -5.98 9.47
N SER A 212 2.20 -7.00 9.36
CA SER A 212 2.41 -7.68 8.09
C SER A 212 1.12 -8.38 7.65
N LEU A 213 1.01 -8.72 6.37
CA LEU A 213 -0.14 -9.50 5.87
C LEU A 213 -0.34 -10.80 6.68
N ALA A 214 0.76 -11.48 7.04
CA ALA A 214 0.73 -12.69 7.85
C ALA A 214 0.19 -12.43 9.27
N ASP A 215 0.54 -11.29 9.88
CA ASP A 215 0.03 -10.89 11.19
C ASP A 215 -1.46 -10.58 11.12
N LEU A 216 -1.87 -9.84 10.09
CA LEU A 216 -3.27 -9.48 9.87
C LEU A 216 -4.14 -10.73 9.61
N ARG A 217 -3.65 -11.69 8.81
CA ARG A 217 -4.33 -12.99 8.61
C ARG A 217 -4.50 -13.75 9.92
N ARG A 218 -3.49 -13.76 10.80
CA ARG A 218 -3.58 -14.40 12.11
C ARG A 218 -4.55 -13.70 13.05
N SER A 219 -4.52 -12.38 13.08
CA SER A 219 -5.39 -11.59 13.98
C SER A 219 -6.84 -11.54 13.54
N ALA A 220 -7.10 -11.62 12.22
CA ALA A 220 -8.46 -11.68 11.69
C ALA A 220 -9.13 -13.05 11.96
N ASP A 221 -8.33 -14.11 12.10
CA ASP A 221 -8.77 -15.50 12.30
C ASP A 221 -9.88 -15.95 11.33
N LEU A 222 -9.78 -15.44 10.09
CA LEU A 222 -10.72 -15.80 9.03
C LEU A 222 -10.43 -17.22 8.51
N PRO A 223 -11.45 -17.98 8.10
CA PRO A 223 -11.27 -19.32 7.60
C PRO A 223 -10.45 -19.35 6.31
N VAL A 224 -9.67 -20.43 6.16
CA VAL A 224 -8.96 -20.76 4.92
C VAL A 224 -9.87 -21.60 4.04
N ALA A 225 -10.07 -21.21 2.79
CA ALA A 225 -10.79 -22.03 1.82
C ALA A 225 -9.84 -23.01 1.13
N LEU A 226 -10.34 -24.19 0.85
CA LEU A 226 -9.63 -25.28 0.21
C LEU A 226 -10.48 -25.83 -0.93
N ASN A 227 -9.90 -25.95 -2.12
CA ASN A 227 -10.52 -26.57 -3.27
C ASN A 227 -9.78 -27.85 -3.59
N VAL A 228 -10.43 -28.98 -3.36
CA VAL A 228 -9.89 -30.31 -3.65
C VAL A 228 -10.44 -30.81 -4.97
N THR A 229 -9.58 -31.14 -5.92
CA THR A 229 -9.94 -31.71 -7.20
C THR A 229 -9.87 -33.26 -7.09
N PRO A 230 -11.02 -33.98 -7.09
CA PRO A 230 -11.01 -35.41 -7.09
C PRO A 230 -10.50 -35.96 -8.44
N ARG A 231 -9.86 -37.13 -8.43
CA ARG A 231 -9.76 -37.93 -9.65
C ARG A 231 -11.11 -38.59 -9.97
N ASN A 232 -11.33 -38.88 -11.25
CA ASN A 232 -12.58 -39.48 -11.74
C ASN A 232 -13.01 -40.67 -10.90
N GLY A 233 -14.24 -40.64 -10.40
CA GLY A 233 -14.84 -41.70 -9.61
C GLY A 233 -14.61 -41.61 -8.09
N TYR A 234 -13.80 -40.68 -7.58
CA TYR A 234 -13.46 -40.59 -6.15
C TYR A 234 -14.14 -39.44 -5.40
N ALA A 235 -14.96 -38.61 -6.06
CA ALA A 235 -15.56 -37.42 -5.44
C ALA A 235 -16.35 -37.74 -4.17
N SER A 236 -17.26 -38.74 -4.22
CA SER A 236 -18.09 -39.15 -3.07
C SER A 236 -17.26 -39.72 -1.91
N GLU A 237 -16.21 -40.48 -2.20
CA GLU A 237 -15.33 -41.05 -1.18
C GLU A 237 -14.52 -39.95 -0.48
N ILE A 238 -13.98 -38.99 -1.23
CA ILE A 238 -13.25 -37.87 -0.70
C ILE A 238 -14.19 -36.98 0.14
N ALA A 239 -15.40 -36.69 -0.35
CA ALA A 239 -16.39 -35.89 0.38
C ALA A 239 -16.75 -36.55 1.73
N ALA A 240 -16.92 -37.89 1.76
CA ALA A 240 -17.16 -38.60 3.00
C ALA A 240 -16.00 -38.55 4.00
N SER A 241 -14.75 -38.36 3.50
CA SER A 241 -13.54 -38.30 4.32
C SER A 241 -13.22 -36.86 4.79
N LEU A 242 -13.87 -35.85 4.21
CA LEU A 242 -13.67 -34.41 4.51
C LEU A 242 -14.98 -33.81 5.01
N PRO A 243 -15.27 -33.87 6.32
CA PRO A 243 -16.49 -33.28 6.89
C PRO A 243 -16.63 -31.79 6.55
N GLY A 244 -17.81 -31.41 6.07
CA GLY A 244 -18.09 -30.00 5.63
C GLY A 244 -17.69 -29.69 4.20
N ALA A 245 -17.15 -30.66 3.44
CA ALA A 245 -16.88 -30.43 2.02
C ALA A 245 -18.20 -30.39 1.22
N ILE A 246 -18.32 -29.42 0.33
CA ILE A 246 -19.46 -29.19 -0.56
C ILE A 246 -18.98 -29.41 -2.00
N GLU A 247 -19.63 -30.23 -2.76
CA GLU A 247 -19.30 -30.47 -4.17
C GLU A 247 -19.97 -29.39 -5.05
N VAL A 248 -19.15 -28.67 -5.82
CA VAL A 248 -19.60 -27.66 -6.79
C VAL A 248 -18.77 -27.79 -8.05
N GLY A 249 -19.42 -28.08 -9.18
CA GLY A 249 -18.74 -28.16 -10.47
C GLY A 249 -17.63 -29.20 -10.58
N GLY A 250 -17.71 -30.30 -9.80
CA GLY A 250 -16.71 -31.36 -9.79
C GLY A 250 -15.50 -31.07 -8.87
N LEU A 251 -15.51 -29.96 -8.15
CA LEU A 251 -14.56 -29.61 -7.09
C LEU A 251 -15.21 -29.77 -5.73
N LEU A 252 -14.45 -30.20 -4.73
CA LEU A 252 -14.88 -30.24 -3.34
C LEU A 252 -14.33 -28.97 -2.62
N HIS A 253 -15.25 -28.12 -2.23
CA HIS A 253 -14.96 -26.88 -1.48
C HIS A 253 -15.13 -27.16 0.02
N LEU A 254 -14.12 -26.79 0.81
CA LEU A 254 -14.22 -26.82 2.26
C LEU A 254 -13.50 -25.61 2.87
N THR A 255 -13.88 -25.26 4.08
CA THR A 255 -13.22 -24.21 4.87
C THR A 255 -12.71 -24.80 6.17
N CYS A 256 -11.59 -24.30 6.67
CA CYS A 256 -11.06 -24.66 7.98
C CYS A 256 -10.52 -23.43 8.69
N SER A 257 -10.44 -23.46 10.01
CA SER A 257 -9.74 -22.45 10.80
C SER A 257 -8.22 -22.53 10.57
N GLN A 258 -7.51 -21.46 10.91
CA GLN A 258 -6.03 -21.45 10.86
C GLN A 258 -5.42 -22.55 11.74
N SER A 259 -6.04 -22.85 12.88
CA SER A 259 -5.58 -23.88 13.82
C SER A 259 -5.79 -25.32 13.28
N GLU A 260 -6.83 -25.54 12.52
CA GLU A 260 -7.17 -26.86 11.95
C GLU A 260 -6.46 -27.16 10.62
N LYS A 261 -5.87 -26.16 10.00
CA LYS A 261 -5.28 -26.21 8.65
C LYS A 261 -4.34 -27.40 8.46
N LEU A 262 -3.41 -27.63 9.39
CA LEU A 262 -2.46 -28.75 9.28
C LEU A 262 -3.15 -30.12 9.41
N ALA A 263 -4.15 -30.24 10.27
CA ALA A 263 -4.92 -31.47 10.42
C ALA A 263 -5.75 -31.80 9.17
N VAL A 264 -6.33 -30.76 8.54
CA VAL A 264 -7.06 -30.88 7.28
C VAL A 264 -6.11 -31.29 6.15
N PHE A 265 -4.94 -30.68 6.05
CA PHE A 265 -3.92 -31.07 5.07
C PHE A 265 -3.46 -32.51 5.25
N GLY A 266 -3.26 -32.95 6.49
CA GLY A 266 -2.91 -34.34 6.79
C GLY A 266 -3.99 -35.33 6.30
N ARG A 267 -5.27 -35.01 6.50
CA ARG A 267 -6.39 -35.80 5.99
C ARG A 267 -6.41 -35.87 4.46
N ILE A 268 -6.24 -34.70 3.78
CA ILE A 268 -6.21 -34.65 2.31
C ILE A 268 -5.01 -35.42 1.77
N ALA A 269 -3.83 -35.26 2.37
CA ALA A 269 -2.62 -36.02 1.98
C ALA A 269 -2.79 -37.51 2.16
N GLY A 270 -3.50 -37.96 3.20
CA GLY A 270 -3.83 -39.39 3.42
C GLY A 270 -4.72 -40.03 2.34
N LEU A 271 -5.44 -39.23 1.55
CA LEU A 271 -6.23 -39.71 0.41
C LEU A 271 -5.35 -40.12 -0.80
N GLY A 272 -4.09 -39.69 -0.82
CA GLY A 272 -3.08 -40.11 -1.79
C GLY A 272 -3.49 -39.83 -3.23
N THR A 273 -3.42 -40.90 -4.07
CA THR A 273 -3.65 -40.75 -5.52
C THR A 273 -5.11 -40.47 -5.92
N LYS A 274 -6.07 -40.48 -4.99
CA LYS A 274 -7.48 -40.18 -5.24
C LYS A 274 -7.70 -38.67 -5.46
N VAL A 275 -6.83 -37.83 -4.91
CA VAL A 275 -6.81 -36.38 -5.12
C VAL A 275 -5.94 -36.06 -6.33
N ALA A 276 -6.46 -35.28 -7.27
CA ALA A 276 -5.72 -34.81 -8.44
C ALA A 276 -4.98 -33.54 -8.15
N ASP A 277 -5.60 -32.61 -7.40
CA ASP A 277 -5.01 -31.29 -7.06
C ASP A 277 -5.63 -30.73 -5.76
N LEU A 278 -4.89 -29.85 -5.10
CA LEU A 278 -5.32 -29.12 -3.92
C LEU A 278 -4.92 -27.64 -4.06
N GLU A 279 -5.92 -26.78 -4.21
CA GLU A 279 -5.74 -25.34 -4.15
C GLU A 279 -6.05 -24.83 -2.75
N VAL A 280 -5.15 -24.01 -2.20
CA VAL A 280 -5.29 -23.39 -0.88
C VAL A 280 -5.51 -21.91 -1.06
N LEU A 281 -6.64 -21.40 -0.63
CA LEU A 281 -7.04 -20.01 -0.75
C LEU A 281 -7.07 -19.34 0.64
N PRO A 282 -5.96 -18.78 1.10
CA PRO A 282 -5.96 -18.02 2.35
C PRO A 282 -6.83 -16.76 2.20
N PRO A 283 -7.36 -16.19 3.31
CA PRO A 283 -8.08 -14.93 3.28
C PRO A 283 -7.29 -13.86 2.53
N SER A 284 -7.93 -13.20 1.57
CA SER A 284 -7.36 -12.09 0.83
C SER A 284 -7.24 -10.85 1.72
N LEU A 285 -6.45 -9.87 1.30
CA LEU A 285 -6.39 -8.57 2.00
C LEU A 285 -7.75 -7.85 1.97
N GLU A 286 -8.60 -8.12 0.97
CA GLU A 286 -9.95 -7.58 0.88
C GLU A 286 -10.87 -8.19 1.96
N ASP A 287 -10.79 -9.48 2.22
CA ASP A 287 -11.53 -10.16 3.30
C ASP A 287 -11.10 -9.62 4.66
N ILE A 288 -9.79 -9.48 4.87
CA ILE A 288 -9.20 -8.94 6.10
C ILE A 288 -9.64 -7.49 6.31
N TYR A 289 -9.53 -6.66 5.27
CA TYR A 289 -9.96 -5.27 5.31
C TYR A 289 -11.45 -5.16 5.64
N SER A 290 -12.30 -5.95 4.99
CA SER A 290 -13.73 -6.00 5.25
C SER A 290 -14.04 -6.43 6.68
N HIS A 291 -13.30 -7.40 7.22
CA HIS A 291 -13.46 -7.88 8.59
C HIS A 291 -13.20 -6.77 9.61
N PHE A 292 -12.06 -6.07 9.50
CA PHE A 292 -11.69 -5.02 10.45
C PHE A 292 -12.53 -3.75 10.29
N SER A 293 -12.92 -3.40 9.04
CA SER A 293 -13.75 -2.21 8.77
C SER A 293 -15.21 -2.37 9.21
N ARG A 294 -15.75 -3.59 9.27
CA ARG A 294 -17.13 -3.86 9.74
C ARG A 294 -17.26 -3.89 11.26
N ARG A 295 -16.18 -4.24 11.98
CA ARG A 295 -16.20 -4.35 13.44
C ARG A 295 -16.43 -3.01 14.15
N ASP A 296 -16.07 -1.88 13.51
CA ASP A 296 -16.23 -0.55 14.10
C ASP A 296 -17.51 0.18 13.67
N GLY A 297 -18.29 -0.41 12.75
CA GLY A 297 -19.52 0.18 12.21
C GLY A 297 -20.82 -0.51 12.65
N GLN A 298 -20.80 -1.37 13.70
CA GLN A 298 -21.99 -1.96 14.33
C GLN A 298 -22.08 -1.62 15.80
#